data_dc06eb6c7afb97cbca99c89f50d71310
#
_entry.id   dc06eb6c7afb97cbca99c89f50d71310
#
_cell.length_a   1.000
_cell.length_b   1.000
_cell.length_c   1.000
_cell.angle_alpha   90.00
_cell.angle_beta   90.00
_cell.angle_gamma   90.00
#
_symmetry.space_group_name_H-M   'P 1'
#
loop_
_entity.id
_entity.type
_entity.pdbx_description
1 polymer ?
#
loop_
_entity_poly.entity_id
_entity_poly.type
_entity_poly.pdbx_seq_one_letter_code
_entity_poly.pdbx_strand_id
1 'polypeptide(L)'
;MCIRDRCKIPRWDLGKFHGVARELGSSMKSVGEVMAIGRTFEEAIQKGLRMIGQGMHGFVENKELVIEDIDKALHEPTDRRIFVISKAFRAGYTVDQIHELTKIDRWFLQKLYGIMQTSKELHAFDMKGIQRWRINPELIRRAKIQGFSDFQIARAIGLDGDVEKGMMLVRQFRKEHGILPVVKQIDTLAAEYPAQTNYLYLTYLSLIHISEPTRRS
;
A
#
# COMPACT_ATOMS: atom_id res chain seq x y z
N MET A 1 7.15 -13.65 16.06
CA MET A 1 7.44 -13.11 14.70
C MET A 1 6.20 -13.24 13.84
N CYS A 2 5.74 -12.20 13.19
CA CYS A 2 4.62 -12.30 12.26
C CYS A 2 5.19 -12.68 10.89
N ILE A 3 4.88 -13.87 10.39
CA ILE A 3 5.32 -14.37 9.07
C ILE A 3 4.77 -13.50 7.91
N ARG A 4 3.85 -12.58 8.20
CA ARG A 4 3.12 -11.74 7.24
C ARG A 4 3.64 -10.31 7.13
N ASP A 5 4.83 -10.01 7.66
CA ASP A 5 5.40 -8.67 7.73
C ASP A 5 6.21 -8.26 6.48
N ARG A 6 6.44 -9.19 5.55
CA ARG A 6 7.25 -8.99 4.34
C ARG A 6 6.44 -9.25 3.09
N CYS A 7 6.57 -8.35 2.13
CA CYS A 7 5.97 -8.48 0.81
C CYS A 7 7.07 -8.30 -0.24
N LYS A 8 7.30 -9.36 -1.04
CA LYS A 8 8.24 -9.36 -2.15
C LYS A 8 7.47 -9.08 -3.44
N ILE A 9 7.78 -7.98 -4.10
CA ILE A 9 7.10 -7.56 -5.32
C ILE A 9 8.11 -7.52 -6.46
N PRO A 10 7.90 -8.31 -7.52
CA PRO A 10 8.74 -8.26 -8.71
C PRO A 10 8.56 -6.94 -9.47
N ARG A 11 9.61 -6.48 -10.10
CA ARG A 11 9.56 -5.42 -11.10
C ARG A 11 9.55 -6.03 -12.50
N TRP A 12 8.52 -5.71 -13.26
CA TRP A 12 8.40 -6.12 -14.66
C TRP A 12 8.48 -4.88 -15.55
N ASP A 13 9.45 -4.81 -16.41
CA ASP A 13 9.59 -3.74 -17.40
C ASP A 13 9.06 -4.18 -18.79
N LEU A 14 8.02 -5.02 -18.81
CA LEU A 14 7.49 -5.66 -20.03
C LEU A 14 7.08 -4.66 -21.11
N GLY A 15 6.67 -3.45 -20.72
CA GLY A 15 6.33 -2.40 -21.67
C GLY A 15 7.51 -1.81 -22.45
N LYS A 16 8.75 -2.09 -22.07
CA LYS A 16 9.97 -1.65 -22.77
C LYS A 16 10.37 -2.57 -23.91
N PHE A 17 9.80 -3.77 -23.97
CA PHE A 17 10.17 -4.79 -24.95
C PHE A 17 9.02 -5.01 -25.93
N HIS A 18 9.28 -4.83 -27.22
CA HIS A 18 8.29 -5.10 -28.26
C HIS A 18 8.06 -6.62 -28.41
N GLY A 19 6.81 -7.03 -28.57
CA GLY A 19 6.44 -8.42 -28.83
C GLY A 19 6.46 -9.35 -27.61
N VAL A 20 6.71 -8.85 -26.40
CA VAL A 20 6.67 -9.67 -25.18
C VAL A 20 5.25 -9.78 -24.66
N ALA A 21 4.78 -11.03 -24.47
CA ALA A 21 3.49 -11.27 -23.82
C ALA A 21 3.52 -10.79 -22.35
N ARG A 22 2.52 -9.99 -21.99
CA ARG A 22 2.38 -9.45 -20.62
C ARG A 22 1.82 -10.45 -19.63
N GLU A 23 1.27 -11.54 -20.09
CA GLU A 23 0.74 -12.60 -19.25
C GLU A 23 1.87 -13.24 -18.42
N LEU A 24 1.64 -13.36 -17.12
CA LEU A 24 2.57 -13.95 -16.16
C LEU A 24 2.26 -15.44 -16.01
N GLY A 25 3.26 -16.25 -16.19
CA GLY A 25 3.21 -17.71 -16.02
C GLY A 25 4.34 -18.20 -15.13
N SER A 26 4.76 -19.45 -15.36
CA SER A 26 5.84 -20.10 -14.58
C SER A 26 7.25 -19.61 -14.96
N SER A 27 7.41 -18.97 -16.12
CA SER A 27 8.70 -18.45 -16.55
C SER A 27 9.05 -17.12 -15.85
N MET A 28 10.32 -16.95 -15.49
CA MET A 28 10.81 -15.71 -14.90
C MET A 28 10.81 -14.58 -15.94
N LYS A 29 10.05 -13.50 -15.67
CA LYS A 29 9.97 -12.30 -16.51
C LYS A 29 10.35 -11.02 -15.78
N SER A 30 10.68 -11.11 -14.49
CA SER A 30 11.09 -9.95 -13.69
C SER A 30 12.51 -9.53 -13.97
N VAL A 31 12.77 -8.23 -13.96
CA VAL A 31 14.09 -7.61 -14.10
C VAL A 31 14.72 -7.22 -12.75
N GLY A 32 13.98 -7.37 -11.69
CA GLY A 32 14.36 -7.07 -10.32
C GLY A 32 13.19 -7.30 -9.38
N GLU A 33 13.42 -7.00 -8.12
CA GLU A 33 12.41 -7.16 -7.07
C GLU A 33 12.66 -6.21 -5.92
N VAL A 34 11.61 -5.90 -5.17
CA VAL A 34 11.69 -5.17 -3.91
C VAL A 34 11.13 -6.02 -2.80
N MET A 35 11.70 -5.91 -1.61
CA MET A 35 11.15 -6.48 -0.39
C MET A 35 10.69 -5.36 0.53
N ALA A 36 9.39 -5.23 0.69
CA ALA A 36 8.79 -4.28 1.60
C ALA A 36 8.48 -4.93 2.94
N ILE A 37 8.64 -4.15 4.01
CA ILE A 37 8.41 -4.60 5.37
C ILE A 37 7.42 -3.66 6.03
N GLY A 38 6.42 -4.25 6.70
CA GLY A 38 5.38 -3.56 7.45
C GLY A 38 4.87 -4.42 8.59
N ARG A 39 4.03 -3.86 9.43
CA ARG A 39 3.37 -4.59 10.54
C ARG A 39 2.06 -5.23 10.12
N THR A 40 1.52 -4.79 8.99
CA THR A 40 0.31 -5.33 8.36
C THR A 40 0.56 -5.58 6.89
N PHE A 41 -0.28 -6.44 6.27
CA PHE A 41 -0.21 -6.69 4.84
C PHE A 41 -0.45 -5.40 4.04
N GLU A 42 -1.42 -4.60 4.48
CA GLU A 42 -1.76 -3.32 3.84
C GLU A 42 -0.56 -2.37 3.81
N GLU A 43 0.16 -2.25 4.93
CA GLU A 43 1.37 -1.43 5.01
C GLU A 43 2.47 -1.95 4.09
N ALA A 44 2.73 -3.26 4.11
CA ALA A 44 3.79 -3.87 3.31
C ALA A 44 3.51 -3.76 1.80
N ILE A 45 2.28 -4.08 1.34
CA ILE A 45 1.92 -4.00 -0.08
C ILE A 45 1.97 -2.56 -0.61
N GLN A 46 1.49 -1.58 0.15
CA GLN A 46 1.55 -0.17 -0.21
C GLN A 46 3.00 0.32 -0.38
N LYS A 47 3.89 -0.01 0.56
CA LYS A 47 5.31 0.31 0.48
C LYS A 47 5.96 -0.32 -0.75
N GLY A 48 5.72 -1.62 -0.96
CA GLY A 48 6.29 -2.36 -2.08
C GLY A 48 5.88 -1.80 -3.44
N LEU A 49 4.59 -1.53 -3.63
CA LEU A 49 4.08 -0.96 -4.88
C LEU A 49 4.67 0.42 -5.21
N ARG A 50 4.97 1.24 -4.19
CA ARG A 50 5.68 2.51 -4.42
C ARG A 50 7.16 2.32 -4.76
N MET A 51 7.79 1.28 -4.23
CA MET A 51 9.23 1.04 -4.41
C MET A 51 9.59 0.47 -5.78
N ILE A 52 8.67 -0.19 -6.47
CA ILE A 52 8.97 -0.79 -7.79
C ILE A 52 9.22 0.22 -8.90
N GLY A 53 8.94 1.52 -8.68
CA GLY A 53 9.37 2.60 -9.58
C GLY A 53 8.73 2.58 -10.97
N GLN A 54 7.49 2.11 -11.09
CA GLN A 54 6.73 2.06 -12.36
C GLN A 54 5.76 3.24 -12.53
N GLY A 55 6.01 4.38 -11.87
CA GLY A 55 5.12 5.54 -11.89
C GLY A 55 3.87 5.39 -11.01
N MET A 56 3.70 4.24 -10.36
CA MET A 56 2.53 3.97 -9.52
C MET A 56 2.77 4.38 -8.07
N HIS A 57 1.76 4.98 -7.47
CA HIS A 57 1.86 5.55 -6.12
C HIS A 57 1.29 4.63 -5.02
N GLY A 58 1.36 3.30 -5.21
CA GLY A 58 0.79 2.30 -4.32
C GLY A 58 -0.56 1.77 -4.80
N PHE A 59 -1.30 1.09 -3.91
CA PHE A 59 -2.63 0.56 -4.19
C PHE A 59 -3.68 1.67 -4.01
N VAL A 60 -3.67 2.62 -4.95
CA VAL A 60 -4.60 3.75 -5.02
C VAL A 60 -4.95 4.00 -6.48
N GLU A 61 -5.82 4.98 -6.73
CA GLU A 61 -6.14 5.36 -8.09
C GLU A 61 -4.90 5.87 -8.84
N ASN A 62 -4.53 5.13 -9.86
CA ASN A 62 -3.53 5.52 -10.83
C ASN A 62 -4.26 5.98 -12.09
N LYS A 63 -4.42 7.31 -12.26
CA LYS A 63 -5.21 7.92 -13.35
C LYS A 63 -4.70 7.56 -14.74
N GLU A 64 -3.41 7.24 -14.85
CA GLU A 64 -2.73 6.91 -16.10
C GLU A 64 -3.05 5.50 -16.62
N LEU A 65 -3.68 4.65 -15.81
CA LEU A 65 -4.05 3.30 -16.21
C LEU A 65 -5.41 3.30 -16.92
N VAL A 66 -5.39 3.34 -18.23
CA VAL A 66 -6.59 3.16 -19.06
C VAL A 66 -6.89 1.67 -19.17
N ILE A 67 -8.11 1.25 -18.82
CA ILE A 67 -8.60 -0.12 -18.90
C ILE A 67 -9.97 -0.05 -19.58
N GLU A 68 -10.08 -0.67 -20.74
CA GLU A 68 -11.32 -0.70 -21.54
C GLU A 68 -12.30 -1.75 -20.99
N ASP A 69 -11.79 -2.93 -20.66
CA ASP A 69 -12.56 -4.05 -20.14
C ASP A 69 -11.94 -4.53 -18.82
N ILE A 70 -12.65 -4.29 -17.72
CA ILE A 70 -12.19 -4.63 -16.36
C ILE A 70 -12.24 -6.15 -16.16
N ASP A 71 -13.28 -6.85 -16.64
CA ASP A 71 -13.46 -8.28 -16.44
C ASP A 71 -12.34 -9.08 -17.12
N LYS A 72 -12.05 -8.75 -18.38
CA LYS A 72 -10.95 -9.33 -19.12
C LYS A 72 -9.61 -9.06 -18.44
N ALA A 73 -9.36 -7.81 -18.03
CA ALA A 73 -8.11 -7.42 -17.38
C ALA A 73 -7.93 -8.03 -15.98
N LEU A 74 -9.01 -8.39 -15.29
CA LEU A 74 -8.97 -9.16 -14.03
C LEU A 74 -8.66 -10.63 -14.30
N HIS A 75 -9.26 -11.21 -15.34
CA HIS A 75 -9.06 -12.62 -15.68
C HIS A 75 -7.63 -12.91 -16.14
N GLU A 76 -7.03 -12.01 -16.93
CA GLU A 76 -5.66 -12.15 -17.43
C GLU A 76 -4.62 -11.84 -16.34
N PRO A 77 -3.70 -12.77 -16.01
CA PRO A 77 -2.67 -12.56 -14.97
C PRO A 77 -1.51 -11.70 -15.50
N THR A 78 -1.71 -10.40 -15.64
CA THR A 78 -0.70 -9.46 -16.15
C THR A 78 0.06 -8.76 -15.00
N ASP A 79 1.18 -8.12 -15.35
CA ASP A 79 1.97 -7.26 -14.46
C ASP A 79 1.18 -6.08 -13.88
N ARG A 80 0.03 -5.73 -14.48
CA ARG A 80 -0.84 -4.62 -14.07
C ARG A 80 -2.06 -5.05 -13.25
N ARG A 81 -2.31 -6.35 -13.11
CA ARG A 81 -3.54 -6.87 -12.50
C ARG A 81 -3.81 -6.32 -11.09
N ILE A 82 -2.76 -6.07 -10.29
CA ILE A 82 -2.92 -5.46 -8.96
C ILE A 82 -3.57 -4.07 -9.02
N PHE A 83 -3.26 -3.28 -10.03
CA PHE A 83 -3.86 -1.95 -10.23
C PHE A 83 -5.25 -2.03 -10.86
N VAL A 84 -5.51 -3.07 -11.67
CA VAL A 84 -6.86 -3.38 -12.18
C VAL A 84 -7.81 -3.69 -11.03
N ILE A 85 -7.37 -4.46 -10.03
CA ILE A 85 -8.14 -4.75 -8.81
C ILE A 85 -8.52 -3.45 -8.09
N SER A 86 -7.59 -2.49 -7.96
CA SER A 86 -7.90 -1.17 -7.38
C SER A 86 -9.00 -0.45 -8.15
N LYS A 87 -8.94 -0.48 -9.50
CA LYS A 87 -9.95 0.14 -10.36
C LYS A 87 -11.31 -0.57 -10.28
N ALA A 88 -11.30 -1.91 -10.21
CA ALA A 88 -12.52 -2.71 -10.06
C ALA A 88 -13.25 -2.39 -8.76
N PHE A 89 -12.55 -2.30 -7.62
CA PHE A 89 -13.15 -1.88 -6.36
C PHE A 89 -13.79 -0.48 -6.43
N ARG A 90 -13.17 0.45 -7.17
CA ARG A 90 -13.77 1.78 -7.40
C ARG A 90 -15.02 1.72 -8.27
N ALA A 91 -15.03 0.85 -9.26
CA ALA A 91 -16.18 0.60 -10.12
C ALA A 91 -17.33 -0.14 -9.41
N GLY A 92 -17.11 -0.58 -8.15
CA GLY A 92 -18.14 -1.20 -7.34
C GLY A 92 -18.12 -2.74 -7.31
N TYR A 93 -17.10 -3.36 -7.88
CA TYR A 93 -16.93 -4.82 -7.79
C TYR A 93 -16.77 -5.26 -6.34
N THR A 94 -17.42 -6.36 -6.00
CA THR A 94 -17.29 -6.99 -4.68
C THR A 94 -16.04 -7.86 -4.61
N VAL A 95 -15.63 -8.19 -3.39
CA VAL A 95 -14.52 -9.15 -3.14
C VAL A 95 -14.79 -10.49 -3.82
N ASP A 96 -16.04 -10.98 -3.77
CA ASP A 96 -16.39 -12.26 -4.39
C ASP A 96 -16.33 -12.23 -5.91
N GLN A 97 -16.82 -11.17 -6.55
CA GLN A 97 -16.70 -10.99 -8.00
C GLN A 97 -15.24 -10.98 -8.45
N ILE A 98 -14.38 -10.24 -7.76
CA ILE A 98 -12.95 -10.20 -8.08
C ILE A 98 -12.29 -11.56 -7.82
N HIS A 99 -12.67 -12.25 -6.73
CA HIS A 99 -12.18 -13.59 -6.47
C HIS A 99 -12.54 -14.57 -7.60
N GLU A 100 -13.78 -14.56 -8.07
CA GLU A 100 -14.22 -15.45 -9.16
C GLU A 100 -13.45 -15.22 -10.46
N LEU A 101 -13.12 -13.96 -10.78
CA LEU A 101 -12.37 -13.62 -11.99
C LEU A 101 -10.86 -13.88 -11.84
N THR A 102 -10.29 -13.61 -10.68
CA THR A 102 -8.82 -13.64 -10.49
C THR A 102 -8.32 -14.92 -9.84
N LYS A 103 -9.17 -15.65 -9.11
CA LYS A 103 -8.85 -16.76 -8.19
C LYS A 103 -7.89 -16.38 -7.06
N ILE A 104 -7.70 -15.08 -6.81
CA ILE A 104 -6.92 -14.58 -5.65
C ILE A 104 -7.73 -14.84 -4.38
N ASP A 105 -7.07 -15.34 -3.33
CA ASP A 105 -7.71 -15.61 -2.06
C ASP A 105 -8.44 -14.38 -1.49
N ARG A 106 -9.64 -14.59 -0.95
CA ARG A 106 -10.51 -13.55 -0.41
C ARG A 106 -9.87 -12.75 0.71
N TRP A 107 -8.98 -13.36 1.50
CA TRP A 107 -8.28 -12.67 2.57
C TRP A 107 -7.44 -11.51 2.03
N PHE A 108 -6.67 -11.74 0.96
CA PHE A 108 -5.87 -10.68 0.32
C PHE A 108 -6.76 -9.60 -0.28
N LEU A 109 -7.82 -10.00 -0.97
CA LEU A 109 -8.77 -9.07 -1.58
C LEU A 109 -9.49 -8.21 -0.53
N GLN A 110 -9.86 -8.79 0.61
CA GLN A 110 -10.46 -8.06 1.73
C GLN A 110 -9.50 -7.02 2.32
N LYS A 111 -8.21 -7.34 2.43
CA LYS A 111 -7.18 -6.40 2.86
C LYS A 111 -7.00 -5.24 1.88
N LEU A 112 -6.96 -5.53 0.59
CA LEU A 112 -6.90 -4.52 -0.47
C LEU A 112 -8.16 -3.65 -0.48
N TYR A 113 -9.34 -4.26 -0.27
CA TYR A 113 -10.59 -3.54 -0.15
C TYR A 113 -10.58 -2.54 1.01
N GLY A 114 -10.01 -2.90 2.17
CA GLY A 114 -9.82 -2.00 3.30
C GLY A 114 -8.99 -0.76 2.97
N ILE A 115 -7.92 -0.90 2.15
CA ILE A 115 -7.15 0.23 1.64
C ILE A 115 -8.04 1.14 0.78
N MET A 116 -8.85 0.55 -0.11
CA MET A 116 -9.74 1.31 -1.00
C MET A 116 -10.84 2.06 -0.24
N GLN A 117 -11.39 1.46 0.82
CA GLN A 117 -12.35 2.15 1.69
C GLN A 117 -11.73 3.40 2.34
N THR A 118 -10.54 3.26 2.92
CA THR A 118 -9.81 4.41 3.50
C THR A 118 -9.50 5.47 2.43
N SER A 119 -9.15 5.06 1.22
CA SER A 119 -8.95 5.98 0.09
C SER A 119 -10.24 6.74 -0.26
N LYS A 120 -11.38 6.05 -0.31
CA LYS A 120 -12.70 6.69 -0.56
C LYS A 120 -13.05 7.71 0.53
N GLU A 121 -12.82 7.37 1.79
CA GLU A 121 -13.06 8.29 2.91
C GLU A 121 -12.15 9.52 2.82
N LEU A 122 -10.88 9.38 2.46
CA LEU A 122 -9.97 10.51 2.22
C LEU A 122 -10.46 11.41 1.08
N HIS A 123 -10.93 10.84 -0.02
CA HIS A 123 -11.48 11.62 -1.15
C HIS A 123 -12.79 12.35 -0.80
N ALA A 124 -13.57 11.86 0.18
CA ALA A 124 -14.75 12.56 0.65
C ALA A 124 -14.43 13.89 1.35
N PHE A 125 -13.18 14.07 1.79
CA PHE A 125 -12.66 15.31 2.37
C PHE A 125 -12.01 16.24 1.33
N ASP A 126 -12.42 16.20 0.05
CA ASP A 126 -11.87 17.09 -0.97
C ASP A 126 -11.88 18.55 -0.49
N MET A 127 -10.67 19.08 -0.28
CA MET A 127 -10.45 20.38 0.36
C MET A 127 -10.63 21.58 -0.59
N LYS A 128 -11.08 21.38 -1.82
CA LYS A 128 -11.34 22.49 -2.76
C LYS A 128 -12.38 23.51 -2.26
N GLY A 129 -13.02 23.24 -1.13
CA GLY A 129 -14.01 24.12 -0.52
C GLY A 129 -14.13 24.07 1.00
N ILE A 130 -13.34 23.28 1.71
CA ILE A 130 -13.53 23.03 3.15
C ILE A 130 -12.28 23.44 3.94
N GLN A 131 -12.50 24.15 5.05
CA GLN A 131 -11.44 24.56 5.95
C GLN A 131 -10.67 23.36 6.52
N ARG A 132 -9.33 23.45 6.49
CA ARG A 132 -8.28 22.51 6.90
C ARG A 132 -8.51 21.78 8.24
N TRP A 133 -9.38 22.31 9.09
CA TRP A 133 -9.63 21.90 10.47
C TRP A 133 -10.64 20.75 10.63
N ARG A 134 -11.20 20.23 9.55
CA ARG A 134 -12.24 19.19 9.59
C ARG A 134 -11.76 17.78 9.29
N ILE A 135 -10.45 17.60 8.99
CA ILE A 135 -9.91 16.26 8.76
C ILE A 135 -9.85 15.55 10.11
N ASN A 136 -10.48 14.38 10.19
CA ASN A 136 -10.40 13.54 11.37
C ASN A 136 -8.97 12.98 11.52
N PRO A 137 -8.24 13.29 12.62
CA PRO A 137 -6.90 12.74 12.87
C PRO A 137 -6.85 11.21 12.86
N GLU A 138 -7.92 10.54 13.29
CA GLU A 138 -7.98 9.08 13.30
C GLU A 138 -8.04 8.49 11.89
N LEU A 139 -8.65 9.17 10.92
CA LEU A 139 -8.61 8.77 9.53
C LEU A 139 -7.17 8.85 8.99
N ILE A 140 -6.43 9.93 9.30
CA ILE A 140 -5.03 10.07 8.91
C ILE A 140 -4.17 9.01 9.60
N ARG A 141 -4.40 8.74 10.88
CA ARG A 141 -3.71 7.67 11.63
C ARG A 141 -3.93 6.31 10.98
N ARG A 142 -5.18 5.96 10.68
CA ARG A 142 -5.55 4.70 9.99
C ARG A 142 -4.87 4.61 8.62
N ALA A 143 -4.90 5.68 7.82
CA ALA A 143 -4.23 5.72 6.53
C ALA A 143 -2.72 5.49 6.67
N LYS A 144 -2.06 6.11 7.65
CA LYS A 144 -0.63 5.91 7.91
C LYS A 144 -0.32 4.47 8.33
N ILE A 145 -1.14 3.85 9.17
CA ILE A 145 -1.02 2.44 9.58
C ILE A 145 -1.18 1.50 8.37
N GLN A 146 -2.08 1.83 7.45
CA GLN A 146 -2.26 1.09 6.19
C GLN A 146 -1.20 1.42 5.12
N GLY A 147 -0.19 2.20 5.45
CA GLY A 147 0.95 2.46 4.59
C GLY A 147 0.77 3.58 3.57
N PHE A 148 -0.24 4.43 3.65
CA PHE A 148 -0.36 5.62 2.81
C PHE A 148 0.81 6.57 3.03
N SER A 149 1.40 7.08 1.95
CA SER A 149 2.38 8.17 2.00
C SER A 149 1.69 9.52 2.21
N ASP A 150 2.43 10.51 2.68
CA ASP A 150 1.90 11.88 2.80
C ASP A 150 1.49 12.43 1.43
N PHE A 151 2.18 12.01 0.34
CA PHE A 151 1.80 12.31 -1.05
C PHE A 151 0.42 11.74 -1.41
N GLN A 152 0.18 10.45 -1.13
CA GLN A 152 -1.12 9.81 -1.43
C GLN A 152 -2.26 10.48 -0.66
N ILE A 153 -2.03 10.82 0.61
CA ILE A 153 -3.02 11.52 1.44
C ILE A 153 -3.28 12.93 0.88
N ALA A 154 -2.22 13.71 0.60
CA ALA A 154 -2.37 15.06 0.04
C ALA A 154 -3.18 15.05 -1.26
N ARG A 155 -2.86 14.12 -2.17
CA ARG A 155 -3.58 13.96 -3.43
C ARG A 155 -5.04 13.55 -3.23
N ALA A 156 -5.31 12.64 -2.29
CA ALA A 156 -6.68 12.18 -2.01
C ALA A 156 -7.58 13.29 -1.45
N ILE A 157 -7.02 14.20 -0.66
CA ILE A 157 -7.77 15.33 -0.06
C ILE A 157 -7.72 16.62 -0.91
N GLY A 158 -7.29 16.53 -2.18
CA GLY A 158 -7.33 17.66 -3.12
C GLY A 158 -6.20 18.69 -2.97
N LEU A 159 -5.10 18.36 -2.29
CA LEU A 159 -3.89 19.20 -2.16
C LEU A 159 -2.85 18.87 -3.24
N ASP A 160 -3.28 18.56 -4.46
CA ASP A 160 -2.43 18.08 -5.55
C ASP A 160 -1.93 19.20 -6.49
N GLY A 161 -2.36 20.46 -6.30
CA GLY A 161 -1.93 21.60 -7.10
C GLY A 161 -0.45 21.99 -6.91
N ASP A 162 0.06 21.86 -5.68
CA ASP A 162 1.48 21.94 -5.31
C ASP A 162 1.79 20.73 -4.44
N VAL A 163 2.40 19.73 -5.05
CA VAL A 163 2.64 18.42 -4.44
C VAL A 163 3.51 18.53 -3.18
N GLU A 164 4.60 19.29 -3.24
CA GLU A 164 5.52 19.43 -2.11
C GLU A 164 4.85 20.15 -0.94
N LYS A 165 4.16 21.23 -1.22
CA LYS A 165 3.40 21.98 -0.22
C LYS A 165 2.29 21.11 0.39
N GLY A 166 1.55 20.35 -0.43
CA GLY A 166 0.53 19.41 0.04
C GLY A 166 1.10 18.35 0.99
N MET A 167 2.23 17.75 0.64
CA MET A 167 2.93 16.78 1.49
C MET A 167 3.39 17.39 2.81
N MET A 168 3.93 18.60 2.78
CA MET A 168 4.38 19.31 3.99
C MET A 168 3.22 19.64 4.91
N LEU A 169 2.06 20.02 4.37
CA LEU A 169 0.84 20.27 5.12
C LEU A 169 0.33 19.01 5.84
N VAL A 170 0.28 17.88 5.14
CA VAL A 170 -0.07 16.58 5.74
C VAL A 170 0.93 16.19 6.82
N ARG A 171 2.23 16.38 6.58
CA ARG A 171 3.28 16.12 7.57
C ARG A 171 3.13 16.98 8.81
N GLN A 172 2.86 18.28 8.66
CA GLN A 172 2.64 19.19 9.77
C GLN A 172 1.42 18.75 10.58
N PHE A 173 0.28 18.51 9.91
CA PHE A 173 -0.95 18.05 10.56
C PHE A 173 -0.73 16.80 11.41
N ARG A 174 -0.09 15.77 10.85
CA ARG A 174 0.15 14.53 11.61
C ARG A 174 1.11 14.69 12.77
N LYS A 175 2.10 15.62 12.70
CA LYS A 175 2.97 15.96 13.83
C LYS A 175 2.19 16.63 14.96
N GLU A 176 1.34 17.59 14.63
CA GLU A 176 0.48 18.30 15.58
C GLU A 176 -0.45 17.34 16.33
N HIS A 177 -0.88 16.25 15.69
CA HIS A 177 -1.77 15.23 16.27
C HIS A 177 -1.02 13.98 16.79
N GLY A 178 0.30 14.04 16.96
CA GLY A 178 1.09 12.93 17.50
C GLY A 178 1.09 11.67 16.61
N ILE A 179 0.86 11.80 15.30
CA ILE A 179 0.91 10.71 14.33
C ILE A 179 2.34 10.62 13.78
N LEU A 180 3.21 9.97 14.55
CA LEU A 180 4.63 9.83 14.26
C LEU A 180 4.99 8.38 13.96
N PRO A 181 5.93 8.13 13.03
CA PRO A 181 6.45 6.79 12.82
C PRO A 181 7.36 6.37 13.98
N VAL A 182 7.42 5.07 14.21
CA VAL A 182 8.38 4.45 15.11
C VAL A 182 9.38 3.63 14.30
N VAL A 183 10.64 3.61 14.75
CA VAL A 183 11.69 2.78 14.17
C VAL A 183 11.64 1.41 14.82
N LYS A 184 11.69 0.36 14.02
CA LYS A 184 11.77 -1.04 14.46
C LYS A 184 12.94 -1.73 13.77
N GLN A 185 13.61 -2.60 14.53
CA GLN A 185 14.65 -3.48 14.00
C GLN A 185 14.02 -4.70 13.36
N ILE A 186 14.61 -5.15 12.25
CA ILE A 186 14.21 -6.39 11.59
C ILE A 186 14.82 -7.56 12.36
N ASP A 187 13.96 -8.42 12.87
CA ASP A 187 14.37 -9.69 13.44
C ASP A 187 14.60 -10.70 12.30
N THR A 188 15.85 -11.12 12.12
CA THR A 188 16.27 -12.08 11.10
C THR A 188 16.34 -13.51 11.62
N LEU A 189 16.22 -13.71 12.94
CA LEU A 189 16.44 -14.97 13.64
C LEU A 189 15.19 -15.53 14.32
N ALA A 190 14.00 -15.07 13.92
CA ALA A 190 12.69 -15.53 14.42
C ALA A 190 12.56 -15.45 15.96
N ALA A 191 13.23 -14.49 16.59
CA ALA A 191 13.33 -14.30 18.04
C ALA A 191 13.98 -15.48 18.80
N GLU A 192 14.62 -16.40 18.10
CA GLU A 192 15.39 -17.48 18.76
C GLU A 192 16.68 -16.95 19.38
N TYR A 193 17.30 -15.95 18.73
CA TYR A 193 18.47 -15.24 19.23
C TYR A 193 18.31 -13.72 19.06
N PRO A 194 19.01 -12.89 19.86
CA PRO A 194 19.02 -11.45 19.66
C PRO A 194 19.52 -11.10 18.25
N ALA A 195 18.73 -10.35 17.48
CA ALA A 195 19.13 -9.91 16.16
C ALA A 195 20.30 -8.91 16.28
N GLN A 196 21.43 -9.22 15.66
CA GLN A 196 22.63 -8.37 15.61
C GLN A 196 22.70 -7.50 14.35
N THR A 197 21.65 -7.53 13.52
CA THR A 197 21.59 -6.77 12.28
C THR A 197 21.10 -5.35 12.52
N ASN A 198 21.69 -4.39 11.81
CA ASN A 198 21.28 -3.00 11.85
C ASN A 198 20.22 -2.67 10.77
N TYR A 199 19.42 -3.65 10.36
CA TYR A 199 18.32 -3.42 9.44
C TYR A 199 17.11 -2.88 10.18
N LEU A 200 16.69 -1.67 9.78
CA LEU A 200 15.61 -0.94 10.41
C LEU A 200 14.48 -0.67 9.41
N TYR A 201 13.27 -0.54 9.93
CA TYR A 201 12.13 -0.07 9.15
C TYR A 201 11.26 0.89 9.96
N LEU A 202 10.53 1.76 9.28
CA LEU A 202 9.59 2.70 9.87
C LEU A 202 8.17 2.15 9.77
N THR A 203 7.40 2.26 10.86
CA THR A 203 5.98 1.91 10.89
C THR A 203 5.21 2.87 11.78
N TYR A 204 3.89 2.98 11.56
CA TYR A 204 2.99 3.79 12.39
C TYR A 204 2.21 2.94 13.41
N LEU A 205 2.37 1.63 13.36
CA LEU A 205 1.79 0.72 14.35
C LEU A 205 2.76 0.58 15.53
N SER A 206 2.51 1.31 16.61
CA SER A 206 3.26 1.18 17.86
C SER A 206 2.84 -0.10 18.58
N LEU A 207 3.82 -0.83 19.12
CA LEU A 207 3.61 -2.06 19.90
C LEU A 207 3.24 -1.81 21.36
N ILE A 208 2.88 -0.60 21.76
CA ILE A 208 2.55 -0.29 23.16
C ILE A 208 1.45 -1.21 23.73
N HIS A 209 0.70 -1.91 22.87
CA HIS A 209 -0.33 -2.88 23.26
C HIS A 209 -0.03 -4.35 22.94
N ILE A 210 1.18 -4.67 22.44
CA ILE A 210 1.62 -6.05 22.36
C ILE A 210 2.70 -6.18 23.44
N SER A 211 2.36 -6.84 24.54
CA SER A 211 3.30 -7.19 25.59
C SER A 211 4.60 -7.72 24.96
N GLU A 212 5.72 -7.05 25.23
CA GLU A 212 7.02 -7.66 24.94
C GLU A 212 7.01 -9.05 25.59
N PRO A 213 7.48 -10.09 24.89
CA PRO A 213 7.68 -11.35 25.56
C PRO A 213 8.62 -11.05 26.74
N THR A 214 8.09 -11.19 27.94
CA THR A 214 8.87 -11.08 29.18
C THR A 214 10.10 -11.96 28.99
N ARG A 215 11.28 -11.32 29.02
CA ARG A 215 12.55 -12.06 29.15
C ARG A 215 12.38 -12.97 30.35
N ARG A 216 12.27 -14.27 30.12
CA ARG A 216 12.48 -15.24 31.19
C ARG A 216 13.96 -15.15 31.55
N SER A 217 14.19 -14.62 32.76
CA SER A 217 15.47 -14.70 33.46
C SER A 217 15.89 -16.15 33.66
#